data_b43750d7a8cfc1831562e282fdf7bb80
#
_entry.id   b43750d7a8cfc1831562e282fdf7bb80
#
_cell.length_a   1.000
_cell.length_b   1.000
_cell.length_c   1.000
_cell.angle_alpha   90.00
_cell.angle_beta   90.00
_cell.angle_gamma   90.00
#
_symmetry.space_group_name_H-M   'P 1'
#
loop_
_entity.id
_entity.type
_entity.pdbx_description
1 polymer ?
#
loop_
_entity_poly.entity_id
_entity_poly.type
_entity_poly.pdbx_seq_one_letter_code
_entity_poly.pdbx_strand_id
1 'polypeptide(L)'
;MLFTIVLAIVTFVSIYLILPIFSRKRNTNTLNIKDKHVLITGCDSGFGREIALKLDKMGACVLATCLTKEGAQNLRSVASEKLKTFQMDVTDPQQIKQVFCKVNQLLEDSSGLWGLVNNAGILTVGPVEWIPLDAYKKVADVNLWGLIDVTKTFLPLVKKAKGRIVIVSSIAGVVSPQAFSPYCISKYGVEAFADALRREMRPFDVQVSVIEPGATRTPIVNDELLSARLKQFWDNLTEEKQREYGKQYLENVTNGFRDWCKSASEQVSHVIDGIVSPLTSQSPKKRYVIGQDAWKLKFLSYLPESLQDFVLREFPFKAVVPSDRDMFENSYMNGSAH
;
A
#
# COMPACT_ATOMS: atom_id res chain seq x y z
N MET A 1 44.00 -8.99 -0.54
CA MET A 1 43.11 -8.15 0.29
C MET A 1 41.77 -7.87 -0.35
N LEU A 2 41.67 -7.32 -1.56
CA LEU A 2 40.35 -7.05 -2.26
C LEU A 2 39.56 -8.34 -2.47
N PHE A 3 40.17 -9.40 -2.98
CA PHE A 3 39.54 -10.70 -3.23
C PHE A 3 38.98 -11.36 -1.95
N THR A 4 39.69 -11.27 -0.85
CA THR A 4 39.25 -11.78 0.48
C THR A 4 38.07 -10.99 1.03
N ILE A 5 38.02 -9.66 0.81
CA ILE A 5 36.91 -8.81 1.20
C ILE A 5 35.65 -9.14 0.36
N VAL A 6 35.81 -9.28 -0.96
CA VAL A 6 34.71 -9.65 -1.86
C VAL A 6 34.17 -11.05 -1.52
N LEU A 7 35.04 -12.04 -1.27
CA LEU A 7 34.63 -13.37 -0.87
C LEU A 7 33.91 -13.37 0.49
N ALA A 8 34.37 -12.57 1.46
CA ALA A 8 33.70 -12.41 2.75
C ALA A 8 32.31 -11.75 2.61
N ILE A 9 32.17 -10.74 1.75
CA ILE A 9 30.89 -10.09 1.48
C ILE A 9 29.93 -11.06 0.80
N VAL A 10 30.40 -11.80 -0.23
CA VAL A 10 29.59 -12.82 -0.93
C VAL A 10 29.16 -13.92 0.03
N THR A 11 30.05 -14.38 0.88
CA THR A 11 29.74 -15.42 1.89
C THR A 11 28.76 -14.89 2.94
N PHE A 12 28.93 -13.67 3.42
CA PHE A 12 28.03 -13.03 4.37
C PHE A 12 26.63 -12.80 3.78
N VAL A 13 26.56 -12.32 2.55
CA VAL A 13 25.30 -12.15 1.80
C VAL A 13 24.62 -13.50 1.57
N SER A 14 25.38 -14.53 1.16
CA SER A 14 24.87 -15.87 0.98
C SER A 14 24.34 -16.47 2.29
N ILE A 15 25.06 -16.33 3.39
CA ILE A 15 24.62 -16.76 4.72
C ILE A 15 23.36 -15.98 5.15
N TYR A 16 23.34 -14.66 4.96
CA TYR A 16 22.19 -13.83 5.31
C TYR A 16 20.93 -14.15 4.48
N LEU A 17 21.10 -14.51 3.22
CA LEU A 17 19.99 -14.92 2.33
C LEU A 17 19.55 -16.38 2.59
N ILE A 18 20.46 -17.27 2.95
CA ILE A 18 20.21 -18.69 3.11
C ILE A 18 19.74 -19.06 4.54
N LEU A 19 20.28 -18.44 5.59
CA LEU A 19 19.89 -18.71 6.97
C LEU A 19 18.38 -18.57 7.24
N PRO A 20 17.65 -17.58 6.71
CA PRO A 20 16.20 -17.51 6.87
C PRO A 20 15.44 -18.64 6.19
N ILE A 21 16.01 -19.25 5.16
CA ILE A 21 15.40 -20.38 4.42
C ILE A 21 15.48 -21.66 5.28
N PHE A 22 16.59 -21.87 5.99
CA PHE A 22 16.81 -23.06 6.82
C PHE A 22 16.33 -22.92 8.27
N SER A 23 16.16 -21.71 8.78
CA SER A 23 15.98 -21.48 10.22
C SER A 23 14.55 -21.56 10.74
N ARG A 24 13.53 -21.96 9.95
CA ARG A 24 12.18 -22.13 10.46
C ARG A 24 11.44 -23.33 9.86
N LYS A 25 11.45 -24.44 10.58
CA LYS A 25 10.25 -25.30 10.64
C LYS A 25 9.12 -24.42 11.18
N ARG A 26 8.34 -23.83 10.27
CA ARG A 26 7.16 -23.06 10.66
C ARG A 26 6.16 -23.99 11.27
N ASN A 27 5.81 -23.70 12.49
CA ASN A 27 4.61 -24.26 13.07
C ASN A 27 3.43 -23.76 12.23
N THR A 28 2.89 -24.61 11.36
CA THR A 28 1.77 -24.31 10.45
C THR A 28 0.43 -24.29 11.19
N ASN A 29 0.45 -24.39 12.53
CA ASN A 29 -0.76 -24.38 13.33
C ASN A 29 -1.47 -23.05 13.14
N THR A 30 -2.67 -23.14 12.61
CA THR A 30 -3.59 -22.01 12.48
C THR A 30 -4.38 -21.84 13.77
N LEU A 31 -4.50 -20.58 14.21
CA LEU A 31 -5.37 -20.22 15.32
C LEU A 31 -6.82 -20.16 14.83
N ASN A 32 -7.73 -20.63 15.66
CA ASN A 32 -9.15 -20.46 15.40
C ASN A 32 -9.52 -18.96 15.56
N ILE A 33 -10.04 -18.37 14.48
CA ILE A 33 -10.48 -16.96 14.48
C ILE A 33 -11.98 -16.82 14.79
N LYS A 34 -12.70 -17.92 14.96
CA LYS A 34 -14.12 -17.90 15.30
C LYS A 34 -14.35 -17.06 16.55
N ASP A 35 -15.36 -16.20 16.49
CA ASP A 35 -15.78 -15.26 17.54
C ASP A 35 -14.70 -14.22 17.96
N LYS A 36 -13.59 -14.13 17.22
CA LYS A 36 -12.60 -13.06 17.41
C LYS A 36 -13.04 -11.79 16.69
N HIS A 37 -12.91 -10.65 17.35
CA HIS A 37 -13.25 -9.35 16.78
C HIS A 37 -12.10 -8.82 15.92
N VAL A 38 -12.40 -8.49 14.66
CA VAL A 38 -11.43 -7.92 13.72
C VAL A 38 -11.99 -6.67 13.09
N LEU A 39 -11.31 -5.53 13.26
CA LEU A 39 -11.65 -4.27 12.61
C LEU A 39 -10.85 -4.12 11.31
N ILE A 40 -11.52 -3.71 10.24
CA ILE A 40 -10.93 -3.56 8.90
C ILE A 40 -11.33 -2.19 8.37
N THR A 41 -10.35 -1.41 7.87
CA THR A 41 -10.63 -0.10 7.24
C THR A 41 -10.74 -0.20 5.72
N GLY A 42 -11.65 0.61 5.12
CA GLY A 42 -11.82 0.70 3.67
C GLY A 42 -12.48 -0.55 3.05
N CYS A 43 -13.63 -0.93 3.57
CA CYS A 43 -14.36 -2.13 3.15
C CYS A 43 -15.42 -1.87 2.06
N ASP A 44 -15.44 -0.69 1.44
CA ASP A 44 -16.38 -0.38 0.35
C ASP A 44 -16.18 -1.29 -0.86
N SER A 45 -14.93 -1.64 -1.16
CA SER A 45 -14.55 -2.44 -2.33
C SER A 45 -13.16 -3.07 -2.15
N GLY A 46 -12.67 -3.75 -3.19
CA GLY A 46 -11.30 -4.26 -3.27
C GLY A 46 -10.93 -5.20 -2.12
N PHE A 47 -9.68 -5.11 -1.66
CA PHE A 47 -9.18 -6.01 -0.62
C PHE A 47 -10.00 -5.95 0.67
N GLY A 48 -10.37 -4.75 1.15
CA GLY A 48 -11.09 -4.60 2.42
C GLY A 48 -12.39 -5.37 2.43
N ARG A 49 -13.18 -5.27 1.35
CA ARG A 49 -14.44 -6.01 1.20
C ARG A 49 -14.21 -7.52 1.18
N GLU A 50 -13.26 -7.99 0.39
CA GLU A 50 -12.98 -9.42 0.26
C GLU A 50 -12.42 -10.04 1.56
N ILE A 51 -11.57 -9.30 2.30
CA ILE A 51 -11.07 -9.72 3.61
C ILE A 51 -12.24 -9.83 4.60
N ALA A 52 -13.12 -8.81 4.63
CA ALA A 52 -14.27 -8.78 5.52
C ALA A 52 -15.16 -10.01 5.32
N LEU A 53 -15.53 -10.30 4.07
CA LEU A 53 -16.34 -11.47 3.71
C LEU A 53 -15.63 -12.80 4.00
N LYS A 54 -14.32 -12.88 3.78
CA LYS A 54 -13.56 -14.10 4.08
C LYS A 54 -13.50 -14.38 5.56
N LEU A 55 -13.22 -13.36 6.39
CA LEU A 55 -13.17 -13.50 7.84
C LEU A 55 -14.55 -13.80 8.44
N ASP A 56 -15.59 -13.19 7.89
CA ASP A 56 -16.99 -13.47 8.25
C ASP A 56 -17.35 -14.94 7.99
N LYS A 57 -17.02 -15.48 6.80
CA LYS A 57 -17.17 -16.91 6.48
C LYS A 57 -16.37 -17.83 7.40
N MET A 58 -15.25 -17.36 7.95
CA MET A 58 -14.45 -18.10 8.93
C MET A 58 -15.01 -18.00 10.36
N GLY A 59 -16.13 -17.28 10.54
CA GLY A 59 -16.85 -17.13 11.82
C GLY A 59 -16.31 -16.03 12.72
N ALA A 60 -15.44 -15.15 12.25
CA ALA A 60 -14.98 -13.98 12.99
C ALA A 60 -16.11 -12.95 13.17
N CYS A 61 -16.04 -12.15 14.23
CA CYS A 61 -16.88 -10.97 14.43
C CYS A 61 -16.21 -9.78 13.70
N VAL A 62 -16.63 -9.53 12.47
CA VAL A 62 -16.00 -8.50 11.63
C VAL A 62 -16.61 -7.13 11.89
N LEU A 63 -15.76 -6.14 12.15
CA LEU A 63 -16.08 -4.73 12.30
C LEU A 63 -15.54 -3.98 11.08
N ALA A 64 -16.36 -3.90 10.02
CA ALA A 64 -15.96 -3.34 8.74
C ALA A 64 -16.24 -1.83 8.70
N THR A 65 -15.22 -1.00 8.40
CA THR A 65 -15.46 0.43 8.18
C THR A 65 -15.45 0.75 6.69
N CYS A 66 -16.44 1.52 6.26
CA CYS A 66 -16.63 1.96 4.90
C CYS A 66 -16.66 3.49 4.85
N LEU A 67 -16.13 4.07 3.78
CA LEU A 67 -16.19 5.52 3.56
C LEU A 67 -17.64 5.95 3.26
N THR A 68 -18.36 5.14 2.48
CA THR A 68 -19.70 5.47 1.99
C THR A 68 -20.78 4.65 2.69
N LYS A 69 -21.99 5.25 2.80
CA LYS A 69 -23.18 4.53 3.28
C LYS A 69 -23.55 3.39 2.34
N GLU A 70 -23.42 3.62 1.04
CA GLU A 70 -23.71 2.63 0.01
C GLU A 70 -22.78 1.42 0.11
N GLY A 71 -21.45 1.62 0.23
CA GLY A 71 -20.49 0.55 0.44
C GLY A 71 -20.79 -0.28 1.69
N ALA A 72 -21.19 0.39 2.78
CA ALA A 72 -21.58 -0.27 4.03
C ALA A 72 -22.86 -1.11 3.86
N GLN A 73 -23.88 -0.62 3.12
CA GLN A 73 -25.10 -1.34 2.83
C GLN A 73 -24.87 -2.54 1.92
N ASN A 74 -24.10 -2.35 0.84
CA ASN A 74 -23.75 -3.40 -0.12
C ASN A 74 -22.93 -4.54 0.54
N LEU A 75 -22.05 -4.21 1.47
CA LEU A 75 -21.32 -5.22 2.23
C LEU A 75 -22.26 -6.00 3.17
N ARG A 76 -23.12 -5.28 3.88
CA ARG A 76 -24.06 -5.88 4.85
C ARG A 76 -25.06 -6.83 4.18
N SER A 77 -25.51 -6.53 2.95
CA SER A 77 -26.51 -7.35 2.24
C SER A 77 -26.03 -8.77 1.89
N VAL A 78 -24.72 -9.01 1.90
CA VAL A 78 -24.13 -10.31 1.53
C VAL A 78 -23.35 -10.97 2.67
N ALA A 79 -23.27 -10.32 3.83
CA ALA A 79 -22.53 -10.79 5.00
C ALA A 79 -23.48 -11.46 6.04
N SER A 80 -22.90 -12.19 6.99
CA SER A 80 -23.65 -12.73 8.13
C SER A 80 -23.98 -11.64 9.16
N GLU A 81 -24.82 -11.97 10.14
CA GLU A 81 -25.16 -11.07 11.27
C GLU A 81 -23.95 -10.74 12.16
N LYS A 82 -22.87 -11.53 12.11
CA LYS A 82 -21.63 -11.28 12.85
C LYS A 82 -20.80 -10.14 12.27
N LEU A 83 -21.02 -9.77 10.99
CA LEU A 83 -20.37 -8.64 10.37
C LEU A 83 -21.17 -7.36 10.63
N LYS A 84 -20.53 -6.40 11.28
CA LYS A 84 -21.08 -5.06 11.52
C LYS A 84 -20.33 -4.02 10.69
N THR A 85 -21.09 -3.10 10.08
CA THR A 85 -20.51 -2.03 9.27
C THR A 85 -20.62 -0.68 9.98
N PHE A 86 -19.58 0.16 9.82
CA PHE A 86 -19.53 1.52 10.33
C PHE A 86 -19.12 2.46 9.20
N GLN A 87 -19.73 3.62 9.10
CA GLN A 87 -19.21 4.65 8.21
C GLN A 87 -18.05 5.36 8.89
N MET A 88 -16.90 5.47 8.21
CA MET A 88 -15.69 6.11 8.74
C MET A 88 -14.78 6.58 7.61
N ASP A 89 -14.54 7.88 7.55
CA ASP A 89 -13.43 8.46 6.82
C ASP A 89 -12.19 8.43 7.72
N VAL A 90 -11.12 7.76 7.28
CA VAL A 90 -9.88 7.66 8.05
C VAL A 90 -9.11 8.99 8.15
N THR A 91 -9.50 10.01 7.38
CA THR A 91 -8.94 11.36 7.45
C THR A 91 -9.68 12.28 8.44
N ASP A 92 -10.78 11.79 9.04
CA ASP A 92 -11.60 12.53 10.00
C ASP A 92 -11.43 11.95 11.42
N PRO A 93 -10.65 12.61 12.31
CA PRO A 93 -10.43 12.15 13.68
C PRO A 93 -11.71 12.03 14.51
N GLN A 94 -12.74 12.82 14.20
CA GLN A 94 -14.02 12.77 14.89
C GLN A 94 -14.77 11.48 14.56
N GLN A 95 -14.81 11.09 13.27
CA GLN A 95 -15.43 9.84 12.86
C GLN A 95 -14.67 8.62 13.43
N ILE A 96 -13.33 8.65 13.42
CA ILE A 96 -12.51 7.60 14.03
C ILE A 96 -12.88 7.43 15.51
N LYS A 97 -12.97 8.55 16.27
CA LYS A 97 -13.34 8.53 17.68
C LYS A 97 -14.77 8.03 17.91
N GLN A 98 -15.73 8.42 17.07
CA GLN A 98 -17.11 7.95 17.15
C GLN A 98 -17.21 6.44 16.91
N VAL A 99 -16.49 5.91 15.93
CA VAL A 99 -16.45 4.47 15.65
C VAL A 99 -15.76 3.73 16.81
N PHE A 100 -14.66 4.28 17.35
CA PHE A 100 -14.00 3.73 18.53
C PHE A 100 -14.97 3.58 19.71
N CYS A 101 -15.76 4.62 20.05
CA CYS A 101 -16.72 4.55 21.15
C CYS A 101 -17.74 3.42 20.93
N LYS A 102 -18.30 3.30 19.72
CA LYS A 102 -19.25 2.23 19.37
C LYS A 102 -18.60 0.84 19.46
N VAL A 103 -17.38 0.69 18.95
CA VAL A 103 -16.63 -0.57 19.01
C VAL A 103 -16.27 -0.91 20.46
N ASN A 104 -15.79 0.05 21.25
CA ASN A 104 -15.46 -0.16 22.65
C ASN A 104 -16.67 -0.66 23.44
N GLN A 105 -17.85 -0.07 23.24
CA GLN A 105 -19.10 -0.53 23.87
C GLN A 105 -19.44 -1.96 23.45
N LEU A 106 -19.28 -2.32 22.17
CA LEU A 106 -19.50 -3.70 21.70
C LEU A 106 -18.52 -4.72 22.28
N LEU A 107 -17.37 -4.26 22.78
CA LEU A 107 -16.29 -5.10 23.30
C LEU A 107 -16.17 -5.07 24.82
N GLU A 108 -17.12 -4.46 25.56
CA GLU A 108 -17.05 -4.33 27.02
C GLU A 108 -16.84 -5.68 27.71
N ASP A 109 -17.63 -6.69 27.35
CA ASP A 109 -17.57 -8.05 27.90
C ASP A 109 -16.62 -8.98 27.12
N SER A 110 -15.80 -8.44 26.20
CA SER A 110 -14.91 -9.23 25.36
C SER A 110 -13.44 -9.13 25.78
N SER A 111 -12.61 -10.02 25.22
CA SER A 111 -11.16 -9.98 25.37
C SER A 111 -10.48 -8.82 24.62
N GLY A 112 -11.23 -7.90 24.03
CA GLY A 112 -10.74 -6.78 23.24
C GLY A 112 -10.73 -7.05 21.73
N LEU A 113 -9.95 -6.27 20.98
CA LEU A 113 -9.85 -6.34 19.52
C LEU A 113 -8.70 -7.26 19.13
N TRP A 114 -9.03 -8.46 18.62
CA TRP A 114 -8.04 -9.45 18.18
C TRP A 114 -7.24 -8.98 16.98
N GLY A 115 -7.87 -8.31 16.02
CA GLY A 115 -7.22 -7.87 14.78
C GLY A 115 -7.59 -6.45 14.41
N LEU A 116 -6.59 -5.66 14.03
CA LEU A 116 -6.77 -4.38 13.35
C LEU A 116 -6.12 -4.50 11.97
N VAL A 117 -6.91 -4.40 10.90
CA VAL A 117 -6.44 -4.41 9.52
C VAL A 117 -6.54 -2.99 8.95
N ASN A 118 -5.42 -2.31 8.86
CA ASN A 118 -5.29 -1.03 8.19
C ASN A 118 -5.16 -1.26 6.68
N ASN A 119 -6.28 -1.17 5.97
CA ASN A 119 -6.37 -1.44 4.54
C ASN A 119 -6.77 -0.20 3.71
N ALA A 120 -7.48 0.76 4.28
CA ALA A 120 -7.89 1.98 3.56
C ALA A 120 -6.71 2.64 2.84
N GLY A 121 -6.91 3.01 1.59
CA GLY A 121 -5.87 3.66 0.79
C GLY A 121 -6.35 4.11 -0.56
N ILE A 122 -5.66 5.10 -1.12
CA ILE A 122 -5.86 5.65 -2.46
C ILE A 122 -4.55 5.72 -3.23
N LEU A 123 -4.66 5.80 -4.54
CA LEU A 123 -3.53 5.90 -5.46
C LEU A 123 -3.62 7.20 -6.27
N THR A 124 -2.50 7.91 -6.38
CA THR A 124 -2.30 8.99 -7.34
C THR A 124 -0.96 8.77 -8.02
N VAL A 125 -0.96 8.89 -9.35
CA VAL A 125 0.20 8.69 -10.22
C VAL A 125 0.33 9.85 -11.20
N GLY A 126 1.53 10.07 -11.69
CA GLY A 126 1.86 11.08 -12.71
C GLY A 126 3.26 11.64 -12.52
N PRO A 127 3.82 12.34 -13.51
CA PRO A 127 5.08 13.04 -13.39
C PRO A 127 5.05 14.03 -12.21
N VAL A 128 6.16 14.14 -11.50
CA VAL A 128 6.28 14.96 -10.28
C VAL A 128 5.81 16.40 -10.50
N GLU A 129 6.19 16.99 -11.62
CA GLU A 129 5.90 18.38 -11.94
C GLU A 129 4.42 18.65 -12.29
N TRP A 130 3.68 17.59 -12.70
CA TRP A 130 2.27 17.72 -13.07
C TRP A 130 1.35 17.64 -11.86
N ILE A 131 1.76 16.92 -10.81
CA ILE A 131 0.91 16.63 -9.67
C ILE A 131 0.93 17.81 -8.68
N PRO A 132 -0.21 18.45 -8.40
CA PRO A 132 -0.27 19.52 -7.40
C PRO A 132 0.02 18.97 -5.99
N LEU A 133 0.63 19.79 -5.13
CA LEU A 133 1.00 19.41 -3.77
C LEU A 133 -0.18 18.89 -2.94
N ASP A 134 -1.39 19.40 -3.18
CA ASP A 134 -2.57 18.96 -2.45
C ASP A 134 -2.97 17.51 -2.79
N ALA A 135 -2.64 17.02 -3.99
CA ALA A 135 -2.81 15.59 -4.31
C ALA A 135 -1.82 14.71 -3.52
N TYR A 136 -0.58 15.17 -3.29
CA TYR A 136 0.38 14.51 -2.40
C TYR A 136 -0.15 14.45 -0.97
N LYS A 137 -0.62 15.59 -0.44
CA LYS A 137 -1.18 15.67 0.91
C LYS A 137 -2.36 14.72 1.06
N LYS A 138 -3.32 14.76 0.11
CA LYS A 138 -4.50 13.88 0.12
C LYS A 138 -4.14 12.40 0.17
N VAL A 139 -3.12 11.96 -0.60
CA VAL A 139 -2.66 10.57 -0.56
C VAL A 139 -2.03 10.25 0.80
N ALA A 140 -1.22 11.16 1.35
CA ALA A 140 -0.61 10.99 2.67
C ALA A 140 -1.65 11.00 3.79
N ASP A 141 -2.68 11.85 3.71
CA ASP A 141 -3.75 11.94 4.71
C ASP A 141 -4.50 10.61 4.84
N VAL A 142 -4.84 9.98 3.72
CA VAL A 142 -5.53 8.68 3.75
C VAL A 142 -4.56 7.53 4.11
N ASN A 143 -3.47 7.39 3.35
CA ASN A 143 -2.64 6.20 3.40
C ASN A 143 -1.72 6.14 4.62
N LEU A 144 -1.31 7.28 5.15
CA LEU A 144 -0.32 7.39 6.22
C LEU A 144 -0.91 7.97 7.50
N TRP A 145 -1.37 9.21 7.47
CA TRP A 145 -1.84 9.89 8.69
C TRP A 145 -3.12 9.28 9.25
N GLY A 146 -4.08 8.95 8.39
CA GLY A 146 -5.30 8.25 8.78
C GLY A 146 -5.03 6.86 9.34
N LEU A 147 -4.11 6.10 8.72
CA LEU A 147 -3.66 4.81 9.23
C LEU A 147 -3.04 4.94 10.64
N ILE A 148 -2.20 5.94 10.85
CA ILE A 148 -1.56 6.21 12.15
C ILE A 148 -2.62 6.56 13.20
N ASP A 149 -3.58 7.44 12.88
CA ASP A 149 -4.62 7.87 13.81
C ASP A 149 -5.55 6.70 14.18
N VAL A 150 -6.04 5.94 13.21
CA VAL A 150 -6.80 4.70 13.45
C VAL A 150 -6.02 3.75 14.34
N THR A 151 -4.74 3.50 14.03
CA THR A 151 -3.91 2.60 14.82
C THR A 151 -3.80 3.07 16.26
N LYS A 152 -3.46 4.34 16.50
CA LYS A 152 -3.32 4.92 17.86
C LYS A 152 -4.63 4.85 18.63
N THR A 153 -5.75 5.15 17.98
CA THR A 153 -7.07 5.17 18.61
C THR A 153 -7.51 3.77 19.05
N PHE A 154 -7.30 2.75 18.21
CA PHE A 154 -7.71 1.37 18.52
C PHE A 154 -6.66 0.54 19.27
N LEU A 155 -5.44 1.05 19.43
CA LEU A 155 -4.34 0.34 20.08
C LEU A 155 -4.65 -0.17 21.49
N PRO A 156 -5.37 0.56 22.38
CA PRO A 156 -5.74 0.06 23.70
C PRO A 156 -6.54 -1.25 23.63
N LEU A 157 -7.49 -1.35 22.69
CA LEU A 157 -8.31 -2.56 22.51
C LEU A 157 -7.50 -3.73 21.94
N VAL A 158 -6.53 -3.46 21.06
CA VAL A 158 -5.61 -4.48 20.53
C VAL A 158 -4.66 -4.98 21.62
N LYS A 159 -4.16 -4.09 22.48
CA LYS A 159 -3.33 -4.48 23.64
C LYS A 159 -4.09 -5.36 24.63
N LYS A 160 -5.36 -5.02 24.94
CA LYS A 160 -6.23 -5.82 25.81
C LYS A 160 -6.34 -7.27 25.32
N ALA A 161 -6.42 -7.46 24.00
CA ALA A 161 -6.52 -8.78 23.37
C ALA A 161 -5.17 -9.48 23.16
N LYS A 162 -4.02 -8.83 23.41
CA LYS A 162 -2.69 -9.29 22.93
C LYS A 162 -2.76 -9.67 21.44
N GLY A 163 -3.39 -8.77 20.69
CA GLY A 163 -3.90 -9.03 19.34
C GLY A 163 -2.86 -8.81 18.24
N ARG A 164 -3.36 -8.46 17.06
CA ARG A 164 -2.57 -8.33 15.85
C ARG A 164 -2.91 -7.03 15.11
N ILE A 165 -1.89 -6.39 14.55
CA ILE A 165 -2.05 -5.27 13.63
C ILE A 165 -1.50 -5.71 12.28
N VAL A 166 -2.36 -5.65 11.27
CA VAL A 166 -2.01 -5.98 9.88
C VAL A 166 -2.10 -4.69 9.06
N ILE A 167 -1.00 -4.31 8.44
CA ILE A 167 -0.86 -3.07 7.69
C ILE A 167 -0.71 -3.41 6.22
N VAL A 168 -1.65 -2.96 5.39
CA VAL A 168 -1.57 -3.11 3.93
C VAL A 168 -0.72 -1.97 3.36
N SER A 169 0.55 -2.27 3.16
CA SER A 169 1.52 -1.42 2.47
C SER A 169 1.46 -1.66 0.95
N SER A 170 2.59 -1.73 0.31
CA SER A 170 2.78 -2.06 -1.09
C SER A 170 4.25 -2.34 -1.35
N ILE A 171 4.57 -2.99 -2.45
CA ILE A 171 5.94 -3.01 -2.97
C ILE A 171 6.46 -1.59 -3.28
N ALA A 172 5.57 -0.63 -3.55
CA ALA A 172 5.88 0.79 -3.68
C ALA A 172 6.33 1.46 -2.36
N GLY A 173 6.30 0.75 -1.22
CA GLY A 173 6.90 1.17 0.04
C GLY A 173 8.38 0.81 0.18
N VAL A 174 8.98 0.12 -0.79
CA VAL A 174 10.40 -0.28 -0.79
C VAL A 174 11.13 0.00 -2.10
N VAL A 175 10.38 0.27 -3.17
CA VAL A 175 10.90 0.73 -4.47
C VAL A 175 10.03 1.90 -4.94
N SER A 176 10.65 2.93 -5.49
CA SER A 176 9.96 4.13 -5.97
C SER A 176 10.12 4.29 -7.49
N PRO A 177 9.24 3.68 -8.32
CA PRO A 177 9.27 3.89 -9.75
C PRO A 177 8.90 5.33 -10.12
N GLN A 178 9.31 5.76 -11.33
CA GLN A 178 8.91 7.07 -11.86
C GLN A 178 7.38 7.21 -11.89
N ALA A 179 6.91 8.44 -11.70
CA ALA A 179 5.49 8.82 -11.70
C ALA A 179 4.61 8.19 -10.59
N PHE A 180 5.19 7.53 -9.58
CA PHE A 180 4.47 7.01 -8.41
C PHE A 180 4.75 7.80 -7.12
N SER A 181 5.41 8.94 -7.17
CA SER A 181 5.96 9.63 -6.00
C SER A 181 4.95 9.89 -4.87
N PRO A 182 3.70 10.38 -5.07
CA PRO A 182 2.76 10.59 -3.95
C PRO A 182 2.43 9.29 -3.22
N TYR A 183 2.23 8.23 -4.00
CA TYR A 183 1.91 6.91 -3.45
C TYR A 183 3.11 6.28 -2.72
N CYS A 184 4.29 6.31 -3.36
CA CYS A 184 5.51 5.79 -2.76
C CYS A 184 5.84 6.49 -1.44
N ILE A 185 5.81 7.82 -1.38
CA ILE A 185 6.03 8.60 -0.15
C ILE A 185 5.11 8.09 0.97
N SER A 186 3.82 7.92 0.70
CA SER A 186 2.87 7.43 1.69
C SER A 186 3.21 6.01 2.16
N LYS A 187 3.57 5.10 1.25
CA LYS A 187 3.85 3.70 1.57
C LYS A 187 5.22 3.50 2.24
N TYR A 188 6.26 4.27 1.89
CA TYR A 188 7.51 4.32 2.63
C TYR A 188 7.29 4.81 4.08
N GLY A 189 6.46 5.84 4.26
CA GLY A 189 6.07 6.30 5.60
C GLY A 189 5.36 5.21 6.41
N VAL A 190 4.48 4.44 5.78
CA VAL A 190 3.79 3.30 6.38
C VAL A 190 4.78 2.20 6.82
N GLU A 191 5.78 1.88 5.98
CA GLU A 191 6.82 0.90 6.33
C GLU A 191 7.62 1.34 7.56
N ALA A 192 8.03 2.61 7.60
CA ALA A 192 8.77 3.19 8.73
C ALA A 192 7.92 3.16 10.01
N PHE A 193 6.65 3.58 9.94
CA PHE A 193 5.72 3.52 11.07
C PHE A 193 5.52 2.09 11.57
N ALA A 194 5.28 1.14 10.66
CA ALA A 194 5.07 -0.26 11.01
C ALA A 194 6.28 -0.88 11.73
N ASP A 195 7.48 -0.53 11.32
CA ASP A 195 8.72 -1.01 11.93
C ASP A 195 8.91 -0.45 13.35
N ALA A 196 8.63 0.84 13.58
CA ALA A 196 8.66 1.45 14.90
C ALA A 196 7.59 0.80 15.79
N LEU A 197 6.33 0.77 15.33
CA LEU A 197 5.21 0.18 16.06
C LEU A 197 5.48 -1.28 16.46
N ARG A 198 6.02 -2.08 15.56
CA ARG A 198 6.34 -3.50 15.84
C ARG A 198 7.34 -3.67 16.99
N ARG A 199 8.34 -2.79 17.07
CA ARG A 199 9.34 -2.81 18.15
C ARG A 199 8.73 -2.37 19.48
N GLU A 200 7.92 -1.32 19.46
CA GLU A 200 7.25 -0.76 20.64
C GLU A 200 6.15 -1.68 21.20
N MET A 201 5.49 -2.46 20.34
CA MET A 201 4.41 -3.35 20.75
C MET A 201 4.88 -4.70 21.30
N ARG A 202 6.15 -5.04 21.18
CA ARG A 202 6.71 -6.29 21.69
C ARG A 202 6.45 -6.54 23.18
N PRO A 203 6.61 -5.55 24.09
CA PRO A 203 6.32 -5.76 25.52
C PRO A 203 4.85 -6.03 25.83
N PHE A 204 3.95 -5.72 24.90
CA PHE A 204 2.49 -5.91 25.05
C PHE A 204 1.98 -7.18 24.35
N ASP A 205 2.85 -8.04 23.86
CA ASP A 205 2.50 -9.25 23.07
C ASP A 205 1.65 -8.95 21.81
N VAL A 206 1.65 -7.72 21.30
CA VAL A 206 0.94 -7.35 20.07
C VAL A 206 1.84 -7.61 18.87
N GLN A 207 1.35 -8.42 17.92
CA GLN A 207 2.07 -8.75 16.69
C GLN A 207 1.73 -7.76 15.58
N VAL A 208 2.74 -7.21 14.92
CA VAL A 208 2.57 -6.29 13.79
C VAL A 208 3.14 -6.91 12.52
N SER A 209 2.32 -6.99 11.49
CA SER A 209 2.67 -7.57 10.19
C SER A 209 2.37 -6.58 9.07
N VAL A 210 3.28 -6.48 8.10
CA VAL A 210 3.12 -5.66 6.90
C VAL A 210 2.89 -6.56 5.70
N ILE A 211 1.95 -6.17 4.85
CA ILE A 211 1.65 -6.82 3.59
C ILE A 211 2.19 -5.92 2.48
N GLU A 212 3.06 -6.46 1.64
CA GLU A 212 3.70 -5.78 0.52
C GLU A 212 3.21 -6.42 -0.80
N PRO A 213 1.99 -6.11 -1.28
CA PRO A 213 1.50 -6.65 -2.55
C PRO A 213 2.13 -5.92 -3.73
N GLY A 214 2.29 -6.65 -4.83
CA GLY A 214 2.52 -6.09 -6.16
C GLY A 214 1.24 -5.53 -6.78
N ALA A 215 1.30 -5.13 -8.05
CA ALA A 215 0.15 -4.66 -8.78
C ALA A 215 -0.92 -5.76 -8.85
N THR A 216 -2.10 -5.48 -8.29
CA THR A 216 -3.22 -6.42 -8.22
C THR A 216 -4.49 -5.73 -8.70
N ARG A 217 -5.27 -6.40 -9.56
CA ARG A 217 -6.48 -5.84 -10.17
C ARG A 217 -7.57 -5.64 -9.13
N THR A 218 -7.72 -4.40 -8.70
CA THR A 218 -8.71 -3.92 -7.74
C THR A 218 -9.21 -2.55 -8.20
N PRO A 219 -10.31 -2.01 -7.67
CA PRO A 219 -10.81 -0.69 -8.06
C PRO A 219 -9.80 0.46 -7.92
N ILE A 220 -8.75 0.32 -7.11
CA ILE A 220 -7.67 1.32 -6.98
C ILE A 220 -6.75 1.34 -8.23
N VAL A 221 -6.64 0.19 -8.93
CA VAL A 221 -5.87 0.03 -10.18
C VAL A 221 -6.86 0.05 -11.35
N ASN A 222 -7.37 1.24 -11.67
CA ASN A 222 -8.36 1.47 -12.73
C ASN A 222 -7.78 2.42 -13.77
N ASP A 223 -7.65 1.94 -15.02
CA ASP A 223 -7.02 2.68 -16.11
C ASP A 223 -7.81 3.92 -16.55
N GLU A 224 -9.14 3.87 -16.51
CA GLU A 224 -10.00 5.01 -16.87
C GLU A 224 -9.83 6.13 -15.85
N LEU A 225 -9.89 5.81 -14.56
CA LEU A 225 -9.73 6.80 -13.48
C LEU A 225 -8.32 7.40 -13.45
N LEU A 226 -7.28 6.58 -13.66
CA LEU A 226 -5.89 7.06 -13.70
C LEU A 226 -5.66 7.92 -14.94
N SER A 227 -6.15 7.52 -16.11
CA SER A 227 -6.05 8.29 -17.35
C SER A 227 -6.77 9.62 -17.27
N ALA A 228 -7.99 9.66 -16.70
CA ALA A 228 -8.75 10.89 -16.49
C ALA A 228 -8.01 11.85 -15.55
N ARG A 229 -7.39 11.34 -14.48
CA ARG A 229 -6.61 12.15 -13.54
C ARG A 229 -5.32 12.69 -14.16
N LEU A 230 -4.60 11.87 -14.93
CA LEU A 230 -3.42 12.31 -15.67
C LEU A 230 -3.77 13.43 -16.65
N LYS A 231 -4.90 13.27 -17.38
CA LYS A 231 -5.39 14.33 -18.28
C LYS A 231 -5.75 15.60 -17.50
N GLN A 232 -6.41 15.51 -16.35
CA GLN A 232 -6.72 16.66 -15.49
C GLN A 232 -5.43 17.38 -15.04
N PHE A 233 -4.39 16.63 -14.64
CA PHE A 233 -3.10 17.25 -14.28
C PHE A 233 -2.47 17.95 -15.46
N TRP A 234 -2.47 17.31 -16.64
CA TRP A 234 -1.98 17.92 -17.87
C TRP A 234 -2.71 19.20 -18.24
N ASP A 235 -4.05 19.19 -18.20
CA ASP A 235 -4.89 20.35 -18.56
C ASP A 235 -4.66 21.55 -17.59
N ASN A 236 -4.20 21.29 -16.38
CA ASN A 236 -3.87 22.31 -15.39
C ASN A 236 -2.42 22.85 -15.50
N LEU A 237 -1.59 22.29 -16.38
CA LEU A 237 -0.26 22.84 -16.64
C LEU A 237 -0.35 24.14 -17.46
N THR A 238 0.65 25.01 -17.28
CA THR A 238 0.81 26.17 -18.16
C THR A 238 1.06 25.74 -19.59
N GLU A 239 0.71 26.59 -20.57
CA GLU A 239 0.98 26.30 -21.98
C GLU A 239 2.48 26.10 -22.26
N GLU A 240 3.35 26.78 -21.52
CA GLU A 240 4.79 26.62 -21.60
C GLU A 240 5.21 25.17 -21.25
N LYS A 241 4.73 24.64 -20.11
CA LYS A 241 5.00 23.27 -19.68
C LYS A 241 4.38 22.24 -20.61
N GLN A 242 3.15 22.49 -21.10
CA GLN A 242 2.54 21.60 -22.08
C GLN A 242 3.34 21.54 -23.39
N ARG A 243 3.96 22.66 -23.80
CA ARG A 243 4.88 22.71 -24.96
C ARG A 243 6.19 21.99 -24.66
N GLU A 244 6.76 22.20 -23.47
CA GLU A 244 8.00 21.55 -23.04
C GLU A 244 7.92 20.03 -23.07
N TYR A 245 6.84 19.45 -22.49
CA TYR A 245 6.63 18.01 -22.47
C TYR A 245 6.13 17.46 -23.80
N GLY A 246 5.28 18.18 -24.51
CA GLY A 246 4.64 17.76 -25.75
C GLY A 246 3.52 16.73 -25.56
N LYS A 247 2.56 16.71 -26.48
CA LYS A 247 1.41 15.77 -26.43
C LYS A 247 1.85 14.30 -26.47
N GLN A 248 2.94 14.00 -27.19
CA GLN A 248 3.47 12.63 -27.27
C GLN A 248 3.89 12.10 -25.90
N TYR A 249 4.46 12.95 -25.04
CA TYR A 249 4.82 12.55 -23.70
C TYR A 249 3.56 12.20 -22.86
N LEU A 250 2.49 13.00 -22.94
CA LEU A 250 1.21 12.70 -22.29
C LEU A 250 0.66 11.35 -22.76
N GLU A 251 0.69 11.07 -24.07
CA GLU A 251 0.24 9.80 -24.64
C GLU A 251 1.08 8.62 -24.13
N ASN A 252 2.40 8.77 -24.07
CA ASN A 252 3.30 7.74 -23.57
C ASN A 252 3.05 7.44 -22.10
N VAL A 253 2.90 8.47 -21.26
CA VAL A 253 2.58 8.31 -19.84
C VAL A 253 1.24 7.60 -19.66
N THR A 254 0.20 8.05 -20.38
CA THR A 254 -1.14 7.50 -20.28
C THR A 254 -1.18 6.04 -20.74
N ASN A 255 -0.54 5.72 -21.85
CA ASN A 255 -0.47 4.36 -22.38
C ASN A 255 0.34 3.45 -21.44
N GLY A 256 1.46 3.93 -20.90
CA GLY A 256 2.25 3.17 -19.93
C GLY A 256 1.45 2.80 -18.67
N PHE A 257 0.67 3.72 -18.13
CA PHE A 257 -0.22 3.40 -17.00
C PHE A 257 -1.36 2.47 -17.37
N ARG A 258 -1.92 2.60 -18.59
CA ARG A 258 -2.94 1.67 -19.09
C ARG A 258 -2.37 0.26 -19.19
N ASP A 259 -1.17 0.10 -19.73
CA ASP A 259 -0.52 -1.20 -19.87
C ASP A 259 -0.10 -1.77 -18.51
N TRP A 260 0.36 -0.92 -17.58
CA TRP A 260 0.58 -1.31 -16.20
C TRP A 260 -0.69 -1.83 -15.52
N CYS A 261 -1.84 -1.14 -15.68
CA CYS A 261 -3.13 -1.60 -15.15
C CYS A 261 -3.54 -2.97 -15.73
N LYS A 262 -3.32 -3.18 -17.05
CA LYS A 262 -3.61 -4.45 -17.71
C LYS A 262 -2.69 -5.57 -17.21
N SER A 263 -1.44 -5.27 -16.88
CA SER A 263 -0.47 -6.24 -16.36
C SER A 263 -0.71 -6.63 -14.91
N ALA A 264 -1.57 -5.90 -14.19
CA ALA A 264 -1.89 -6.18 -12.79
C ALA A 264 -2.48 -7.59 -12.62
N SER A 265 -2.00 -8.29 -11.58
CA SER A 265 -2.40 -9.66 -11.29
C SER A 265 -3.89 -9.77 -11.00
N GLU A 266 -4.57 -10.75 -11.60
CA GLU A 266 -5.95 -11.10 -11.31
C GLU A 266 -6.11 -11.94 -10.05
N GLN A 267 -5.01 -12.42 -9.48
CA GLN A 267 -5.00 -13.32 -8.33
C GLN A 267 -5.19 -12.55 -7.01
N VAL A 268 -6.32 -11.85 -6.89
CA VAL A 268 -6.70 -11.10 -5.68
C VAL A 268 -6.70 -12.01 -4.44
N SER A 269 -7.12 -13.28 -4.60
CA SER A 269 -7.19 -14.26 -3.52
C SER A 269 -5.86 -14.46 -2.79
N HIS A 270 -4.72 -14.42 -3.49
CA HIS A 270 -3.41 -14.56 -2.87
C HIS A 270 -3.09 -13.41 -1.91
N VAL A 271 -3.51 -12.19 -2.26
CA VAL A 271 -3.33 -11.03 -1.37
C VAL A 271 -4.25 -11.15 -0.16
N ILE A 272 -5.51 -11.55 -0.37
CA ILE A 272 -6.47 -11.78 0.72
C ILE A 272 -5.94 -12.85 1.68
N ASP A 273 -5.41 -13.98 1.17
CA ASP A 273 -4.80 -15.02 1.98
C ASP A 273 -3.60 -14.51 2.77
N GLY A 274 -2.78 -13.68 2.14
CA GLY A 274 -1.64 -13.02 2.78
C GLY A 274 -2.05 -12.09 3.91
N ILE A 275 -3.18 -11.37 3.78
CA ILE A 275 -3.70 -10.47 4.82
C ILE A 275 -4.36 -11.26 5.97
N VAL A 276 -5.06 -12.35 5.67
CA VAL A 276 -5.69 -13.22 6.66
C VAL A 276 -4.66 -14.04 7.43
N SER A 277 -3.57 -14.46 6.79
CA SER A 277 -2.52 -15.28 7.38
C SER A 277 -1.96 -14.74 8.70
N PRO A 278 -1.58 -13.45 8.87
CA PRO A 278 -1.11 -12.95 10.17
C PRO A 278 -2.19 -12.95 11.26
N LEU A 279 -3.46 -12.92 10.91
CA LEU A 279 -4.56 -12.99 11.88
C LEU A 279 -4.80 -14.40 12.40
N THR A 280 -4.44 -15.42 11.63
CA THR A 280 -4.70 -16.83 11.91
C THR A 280 -3.45 -17.63 12.21
N SER A 281 -2.25 -17.13 11.93
CA SER A 281 -1.00 -17.84 12.22
C SER A 281 -0.63 -17.76 13.69
N GLN A 282 -0.16 -18.86 14.27
CA GLN A 282 0.41 -18.87 15.61
C GLN A 282 1.70 -18.02 15.70
N SER A 283 2.49 -17.99 14.61
CA SER A 283 3.74 -17.22 14.49
C SER A 283 3.74 -16.41 13.19
N PRO A 284 3.07 -15.23 13.14
CA PRO A 284 2.99 -14.45 11.92
C PRO A 284 4.35 -13.89 11.50
N LYS A 285 4.53 -13.74 10.17
CA LYS A 285 5.70 -13.06 9.63
C LYS A 285 5.59 -11.56 9.89
N LYS A 286 6.75 -10.91 9.95
CA LYS A 286 6.83 -9.44 10.03
C LYS A 286 6.41 -8.78 8.71
N ARG A 287 6.75 -9.40 7.56
CA ARG A 287 6.45 -8.95 6.21
C ARG A 287 5.97 -10.10 5.32
N TYR A 288 5.01 -9.79 4.47
CA TYR A 288 4.42 -10.70 3.48
C TYR A 288 4.51 -10.03 2.10
N VAL A 289 5.52 -10.39 1.33
CA VAL A 289 5.66 -9.97 -0.07
C VAL A 289 4.76 -10.88 -0.91
N ILE A 290 3.85 -10.31 -1.69
CA ILE A 290 2.83 -11.07 -2.42
C ILE A 290 2.76 -10.63 -3.87
N GLY A 291 2.93 -11.58 -4.78
CA GLY A 291 3.02 -11.36 -6.22
C GLY A 291 4.43 -11.63 -6.75
N GLN A 292 4.51 -12.10 -7.98
CA GLN A 292 5.81 -12.39 -8.61
C GLN A 292 6.58 -11.10 -8.91
N ASP A 293 5.87 -10.08 -9.37
CA ASP A 293 6.37 -8.72 -9.57
C ASP A 293 6.91 -8.10 -8.28
N ALA A 294 6.16 -8.27 -7.17
CA ALA A 294 6.58 -7.80 -5.85
C ALA A 294 7.93 -8.40 -5.42
N TRP A 295 8.13 -9.70 -5.62
CA TRP A 295 9.40 -10.34 -5.26
C TRP A 295 10.56 -9.84 -6.11
N LYS A 296 10.35 -9.62 -7.42
CA LYS A 296 11.37 -9.05 -8.31
C LYS A 296 11.76 -7.64 -7.87
N LEU A 297 10.77 -6.78 -7.60
CA LEU A 297 11.00 -5.41 -7.15
C LEU A 297 11.61 -5.39 -5.73
N LYS A 298 11.20 -6.30 -4.84
CA LYS A 298 11.82 -6.45 -3.52
C LYS A 298 13.30 -6.82 -3.63
N PHE A 299 13.65 -7.74 -4.55
CA PHE A 299 15.05 -8.06 -4.81
C PHE A 299 15.80 -6.85 -5.38
N LEU A 300 15.19 -6.13 -6.33
CA LEU A 300 15.76 -4.91 -6.92
C LEU A 300 16.09 -3.86 -5.85
N SER A 301 15.27 -3.71 -4.79
CA SER A 301 15.50 -2.74 -3.71
C SER A 301 16.79 -3.00 -2.89
N TYR A 302 17.41 -4.15 -3.02
CA TYR A 302 18.70 -4.47 -2.37
C TYR A 302 19.91 -4.21 -3.27
N LEU A 303 19.70 -3.87 -4.54
CA LEU A 303 20.78 -3.58 -5.48
C LEU A 303 21.22 -2.12 -5.38
N PRO A 304 22.44 -1.79 -5.84
CA PRO A 304 22.90 -0.40 -5.95
C PRO A 304 21.95 0.46 -6.80
N GLU A 305 21.80 1.74 -6.45
CA GLU A 305 20.88 2.69 -7.11
C GLU A 305 21.05 2.72 -8.62
N SER A 306 22.28 2.71 -9.13
CA SER A 306 22.57 2.69 -10.58
C SER A 306 21.93 1.51 -11.31
N LEU A 307 21.83 0.34 -10.65
CA LEU A 307 21.16 -0.82 -11.24
C LEU A 307 19.62 -0.70 -11.11
N GLN A 308 19.14 -0.14 -10.00
CA GLN A 308 17.72 0.16 -9.84
C GLN A 308 17.27 1.14 -10.92
N ASP A 309 17.98 2.23 -11.13
CA ASP A 309 17.71 3.24 -12.16
C ASP A 309 17.74 2.64 -13.57
N PHE A 310 18.73 1.77 -13.86
CA PHE A 310 18.79 1.09 -15.15
C PHE A 310 17.57 0.21 -15.41
N VAL A 311 17.06 -0.51 -14.41
CA VAL A 311 15.88 -1.39 -14.55
C VAL A 311 14.58 -0.58 -14.59
N LEU A 312 14.47 0.49 -13.79
CA LEU A 312 13.23 1.25 -13.62
C LEU A 312 13.06 2.38 -14.63
N ARG A 313 14.09 2.74 -15.40
CA ARG A 313 14.06 3.89 -16.34
C ARG A 313 12.94 3.83 -17.38
N GLU A 314 12.44 2.63 -17.70
CA GLU A 314 11.39 2.42 -18.69
C GLU A 314 10.07 1.94 -18.05
N PHE A 315 9.98 1.94 -16.73
CA PHE A 315 8.78 1.50 -16.01
C PHE A 315 8.08 2.68 -15.33
N PRO A 316 6.76 2.86 -15.44
CA PRO A 316 5.80 2.09 -16.26
C PRO A 316 5.72 2.52 -17.72
N PHE A 317 6.47 3.52 -18.13
CA PHE A 317 6.52 4.03 -19.50
C PHE A 317 7.95 4.40 -19.87
N LYS A 318 8.25 4.36 -21.17
CA LYS A 318 9.49 4.89 -21.70
C LYS A 318 9.40 6.41 -21.77
N ALA A 319 10.27 7.10 -21.03
CA ALA A 319 10.39 8.54 -21.13
C ALA A 319 10.94 8.87 -22.54
N VAL A 320 10.08 9.42 -23.41
CA VAL A 320 10.51 10.00 -24.69
C VAL A 320 10.79 11.45 -24.42
N VAL A 321 12.05 11.84 -24.57
CA VAL A 321 12.43 13.26 -24.54
C VAL A 321 11.66 13.96 -25.66
N PRO A 322 10.94 15.05 -25.40
CA PRO A 322 10.26 15.80 -26.44
C PRO A 322 11.23 16.12 -27.56
N SER A 323 10.81 15.91 -28.78
CA SER A 323 11.63 16.17 -30.00
C SER A 323 12.04 17.63 -30.20
N ASP A 324 11.59 18.53 -29.30
CA ASP A 324 11.78 19.98 -29.42
C ASP A 324 12.90 20.55 -28.52
N ARG A 325 13.84 19.69 -28.05
CA ARG A 325 15.09 20.23 -27.49
C ARG A 325 15.83 21.12 -28.49
N ASP A 326 15.70 20.83 -29.79
CA ASP A 326 16.29 21.64 -30.86
C ASP A 326 15.68 23.06 -30.99
N MET A 327 14.43 23.28 -30.52
CA MET A 327 13.83 24.62 -30.51
C MET A 327 14.32 25.48 -29.35
N PHE A 328 14.59 24.89 -28.18
CA PHE A 328 15.12 25.65 -27.05
C PHE A 328 16.57 26.05 -27.21
N GLU A 329 17.42 25.18 -27.74
CA GLU A 329 18.81 25.53 -28.04
C GLU A 329 18.90 26.64 -29.12
N ASN A 330 18.03 26.61 -30.14
CA ASN A 330 17.98 27.65 -31.15
C ASN A 330 17.42 29.00 -30.70
N SER A 331 16.51 29.02 -29.69
CA SER A 331 15.97 30.28 -29.12
C SER A 331 16.97 30.99 -28.21
N TYR A 332 17.78 30.24 -27.45
CA TYR A 332 18.85 30.82 -26.62
C TYR A 332 20.06 31.28 -27.42
N MET A 333 20.37 30.60 -28.53
CA MET A 333 21.49 31.00 -29.41
C MET A 333 21.16 32.21 -30.29
N ASN A 334 19.88 32.43 -30.61
CA ASN A 334 19.43 33.60 -31.40
C ASN A 334 19.02 34.82 -30.56
N GLY A 335 18.89 34.69 -29.24
CA GLY A 335 18.56 35.77 -28.30
C GLY A 335 19.78 36.55 -27.76
N SER A 336 21.00 36.15 -28.05
CA SER A 336 22.25 36.78 -27.62
C SER A 336 22.93 37.67 -28.69
N ALA A 337 22.22 38.01 -29.77
CA ALA A 337 22.69 38.90 -30.81
C ALA A 337 21.72 40.08 -30.98
N HIS A 338 21.60 40.93 -29.96
CA HIS A 338 21.23 42.34 -30.08
C HIS A 338 21.70 43.10 -28.86
#